data_3c1ccad67ab74d0f48af19b78cd1bc96
#
_entry.id   3c1ccad67ab74d0f48af19b78cd1bc96
#
_cell.length_a   1.000
_cell.length_b   1.000
_cell.length_c   1.000
_cell.angle_alpha   90.00
_cell.angle_beta   90.00
_cell.angle_gamma   90.00
#
_symmetry.space_group_name_H-M   'P 1'
#
loop_
_entity.id
_entity.type
_entity.pdbx_description
1 polymer ?
#
loop_
_entity_poly.entity_id
_entity_poly.type
_entity_poly.pdbx_seq_one_letter_code
_entity_poly.pdbx_strand_id
1 'polypeptide(L)'
;GDVQAAVRLMAKLELFSLIKKWGLDQIEVEQEALITEQSLQIQECDDTQSLLQQLQQTGSAYFLVSYRDKQVETLYFHLENTICTVNTAKHADFLKAFCESEDIKKYTHDVKPLYAALYRQNIGLVQVEMDTMLAGYLLNPSSSNYEIERMATEYGVEQPQMDSRLIEQDSMVKWAAIYPALYRVIDDKISQNTQHKLLHEIELPLAKVLAQMEELGFAVDKAGIAEYGEIMQNKIDRLQDLVYEEVGYQFNLNSPKQLGEALFIKLGLPAGKKTKTGYSTNAEVLEKLRYEHPVVELILEYRTLAKIKSTYCDGLLKVVEEDGRIHSSFNQTETRTGRISSTEPNLQNIPVRTDVGRELRKFFVAKEGCVLVDADYSQIELRVLAHVANDSGMIEAFKENDDIHRNTAAQVFHMPREMVTPLMRSRAKAVNFGIIYGIGAFSLAKNIGVTRKEAEEYIKTYLDHFSGVRNYMTNVVEHAKETGYVETLFGRRRYLPELSSSNFNLRSFGERVAMNMPIQGTAADIIKIAMIRVVHRLEKEGL
;
A
#
# COMPACT_ATOMS: atom_id res chain seq x y z
N GLY A 1 14.88 -36.40 6.20
CA GLY A 1 15.13 -34.97 6.42
C GLY A 1 14.00 -34.37 7.23
N ASP A 2 14.22 -33.25 7.90
CA ASP A 2 13.20 -32.58 8.69
C ASP A 2 12.16 -31.93 7.75
N VAL A 3 11.02 -32.61 7.60
CA VAL A 3 9.93 -32.20 6.72
C VAL A 3 9.27 -30.91 7.23
N GLN A 4 9.14 -30.74 8.53
CA GLN A 4 8.57 -29.52 9.12
C GLN A 4 9.47 -28.30 8.87
N ALA A 5 10.78 -28.44 9.02
CA ALA A 5 11.70 -27.36 8.68
C ALA A 5 11.66 -27.01 7.18
N ALA A 6 11.50 -28.03 6.32
CA ALA A 6 11.35 -27.82 4.88
C ALA A 6 10.04 -27.09 4.55
N VAL A 7 8.91 -27.48 5.15
CA VAL A 7 7.61 -26.78 4.96
C VAL A 7 7.68 -25.34 5.43
N ARG A 8 8.25 -25.08 6.61
CA ARG A 8 8.46 -23.70 7.12
C ARG A 8 9.31 -22.86 6.17
N LEU A 9 10.41 -23.42 5.67
CA LEU A 9 11.27 -22.73 4.71
C LEU A 9 10.55 -22.44 3.40
N MET A 10 9.79 -23.41 2.88
CA MET A 10 8.99 -23.22 1.66
C MET A 10 7.88 -22.19 1.85
N ALA A 11 7.19 -22.17 3.00
CA ALA A 11 6.20 -21.16 3.32
C ALA A 11 6.82 -19.75 3.40
N LYS A 12 7.99 -19.63 4.03
CA LYS A 12 8.75 -18.37 4.08
C LYS A 12 9.19 -17.90 2.68
N LEU A 13 9.45 -18.82 1.76
CA LEU A 13 9.79 -18.54 0.35
C LEU A 13 8.55 -18.45 -0.55
N GLU A 14 7.35 -18.50 -0.01
CA GLU A 14 6.06 -18.45 -0.72
C GLU A 14 5.88 -19.58 -1.78
N LEU A 15 6.50 -20.73 -1.56
CA LEU A 15 6.44 -21.87 -2.46
C LEU A 15 5.25 -22.80 -2.16
N PHE A 16 4.07 -22.23 -1.90
CA PHE A 16 2.86 -22.97 -1.50
C PHE A 16 2.41 -24.01 -2.53
N SER A 17 2.58 -23.72 -3.81
CA SER A 17 2.28 -24.67 -4.88
C SER A 17 3.15 -25.94 -4.82
N LEU A 18 4.38 -25.83 -4.32
CA LEU A 18 5.26 -26.97 -4.13
C LEU A 18 4.89 -27.77 -2.88
N ILE A 19 4.50 -27.09 -1.79
CA ILE A 19 4.01 -27.73 -0.57
C ILE A 19 2.82 -28.63 -0.92
N LYS A 20 1.80 -28.11 -1.62
CA LYS A 20 0.64 -28.87 -2.09
C LYS A 20 1.01 -29.97 -3.08
N LYS A 21 1.86 -29.67 -4.08
CA LYS A 21 2.26 -30.63 -5.12
C LYS A 21 2.98 -31.86 -4.53
N TRP A 22 3.70 -31.69 -3.45
CA TRP A 22 4.45 -32.76 -2.80
C TRP A 22 3.68 -33.39 -1.62
N GLY A 23 2.44 -32.94 -1.36
CA GLY A 23 1.60 -33.46 -0.28
C GLY A 23 2.20 -33.21 1.11
N LEU A 24 3.04 -32.19 1.26
CA LEU A 24 3.71 -31.87 2.51
C LEU A 24 2.78 -31.22 3.52
N ASP A 25 1.65 -30.71 3.07
CA ASP A 25 0.53 -30.19 3.86
C ASP A 25 -0.31 -31.30 4.51
N GLN A 26 -0.17 -32.54 4.04
CA GLN A 26 -0.92 -33.71 4.51
C GLN A 26 -0.08 -34.71 5.33
N ILE A 27 1.20 -34.41 5.56
CA ILE A 27 2.07 -35.30 6.33
C ILE A 27 1.75 -35.14 7.81
N GLU A 28 0.92 -36.00 8.31
CA GLU A 28 0.78 -36.23 9.75
C GLU A 28 2.09 -36.78 10.31
N VAL A 29 2.73 -35.98 11.16
CA VAL A 29 3.88 -36.47 11.94
C VAL A 29 3.32 -37.36 13.05
N GLU A 30 3.58 -38.64 12.98
CA GLU A 30 3.45 -39.51 14.15
C GLU A 30 4.35 -38.98 15.28
N GLN A 31 3.82 -38.11 16.10
CA GLN A 31 4.39 -37.80 17.39
C GLN A 31 3.75 -38.80 18.39
N GLU A 32 4.58 -39.61 19.03
CA GLU A 32 4.22 -40.27 20.29
C GLU A 32 3.86 -39.16 21.31
N ALA A 33 2.62 -38.76 21.31
CA ALA A 33 2.08 -37.79 22.26
C ALA A 33 1.50 -38.55 23.44
N LEU A 34 2.24 -38.57 24.51
CA LEU A 34 1.67 -38.61 25.87
C LEU A 34 0.98 -37.27 26.12
N ILE A 35 -0.16 -37.02 25.48
CA ILE A 35 -1.02 -35.89 25.79
C ILE A 35 -2.44 -36.39 25.95
N THR A 36 -2.97 -36.15 27.13
CA THR A 36 -4.39 -36.29 27.46
C THR A 36 -5.24 -35.67 26.36
N GLU A 37 -5.99 -36.50 25.65
CA GLU A 37 -6.96 -36.13 24.62
C GLU A 37 -8.08 -35.29 25.22
N GLN A 38 -7.91 -33.96 25.28
CA GLN A 38 -9.03 -33.05 25.34
C GLN A 38 -9.26 -32.50 23.94
N SER A 39 -10.13 -33.16 23.17
CA SER A 39 -10.58 -32.65 21.88
C SER A 39 -11.26 -31.30 22.09
N LEU A 40 -10.85 -30.31 21.32
CA LEU A 40 -11.47 -28.98 21.33
C LEU A 40 -12.96 -29.09 21.00
N GLN A 41 -13.82 -28.54 21.86
CA GLN A 41 -15.27 -28.56 21.67
C GLN A 41 -15.74 -27.28 20.96
N ILE A 42 -16.84 -27.37 20.22
CA ILE A 42 -17.51 -26.22 19.60
C ILE A 42 -18.88 -26.11 20.26
N GLN A 43 -19.22 -24.90 20.71
CA GLN A 43 -20.48 -24.62 21.36
C GLN A 43 -21.09 -23.33 20.84
N GLU A 44 -22.33 -23.37 20.36
CA GLU A 44 -23.13 -22.15 20.16
C GLU A 44 -23.53 -21.64 21.57
N CYS A 45 -23.23 -20.37 21.82
CA CYS A 45 -23.44 -19.77 23.14
C CYS A 45 -24.74 -19.00 23.16
N ASP A 46 -25.78 -19.57 23.78
CA ASP A 46 -27.06 -18.91 23.99
C ASP A 46 -27.07 -18.02 25.26
N ASP A 47 -26.29 -18.40 26.29
CA ASP A 47 -26.12 -17.58 27.51
C ASP A 47 -24.97 -16.58 27.33
N THR A 48 -25.23 -15.54 26.55
CA THR A 48 -24.26 -14.49 26.26
C THR A 48 -23.96 -13.59 27.47
N GLN A 49 -24.85 -13.55 28.47
CA GLN A 49 -24.62 -12.79 29.71
C GLN A 49 -23.53 -13.46 30.57
N SER A 50 -23.59 -14.77 30.71
CA SER A 50 -22.56 -15.54 31.41
C SER A 50 -21.22 -15.46 30.67
N LEU A 51 -21.23 -15.56 29.35
CA LEU A 51 -20.02 -15.38 28.53
C LEU A 51 -19.39 -14.01 28.74
N LEU A 52 -20.17 -12.92 28.72
CA LEU A 52 -19.65 -11.56 28.94
C LEU A 52 -19.00 -11.43 30.32
N GLN A 53 -19.63 -11.95 31.36
CA GLN A 53 -19.07 -11.96 32.71
C GLN A 53 -17.76 -12.74 32.80
N GLN A 54 -17.70 -13.90 32.15
CA GLN A 54 -16.47 -14.71 32.07
C GLN A 54 -15.33 -13.94 31.38
N LEU A 55 -15.60 -13.29 30.25
CA LEU A 55 -14.62 -12.49 29.53
C LEU A 55 -14.15 -11.28 30.36
N GLN A 56 -15.05 -10.63 31.10
CA GLN A 56 -14.69 -9.56 32.02
C GLN A 56 -13.82 -10.04 33.18
N GLN A 57 -14.12 -11.21 33.74
CA GLN A 57 -13.29 -11.82 34.82
C GLN A 57 -11.90 -12.22 34.30
N THR A 58 -11.82 -12.73 33.08
CA THR A 58 -10.54 -13.06 32.43
C THR A 58 -9.76 -11.82 32.02
N GLY A 59 -10.46 -10.70 31.79
CA GLY A 59 -9.88 -9.42 31.35
C GLY A 59 -9.36 -9.45 29.89
N SER A 60 -9.63 -10.53 29.14
CA SER A 60 -9.15 -10.67 27.76
C SER A 60 -10.03 -11.60 26.92
N ALA A 61 -10.06 -11.36 25.61
CA ALA A 61 -10.77 -12.19 24.64
C ALA A 61 -9.91 -12.41 23.39
N TYR A 62 -9.70 -13.68 23.05
CA TYR A 62 -9.16 -14.11 21.75
C TYR A 62 -10.34 -14.48 20.86
N PHE A 63 -10.55 -13.72 19.77
CA PHE A 63 -11.74 -13.92 18.95
C PHE A 63 -11.47 -13.63 17.48
N LEU A 64 -12.28 -14.26 16.63
CA LEU A 64 -12.37 -13.97 15.20
C LEU A 64 -13.81 -13.61 14.83
N VAL A 65 -13.98 -13.04 13.64
CA VAL A 65 -15.27 -12.49 13.17
C VAL A 65 -15.56 -12.98 11.77
N SER A 66 -16.78 -13.52 11.55
CA SER A 66 -17.31 -13.69 10.20
C SER A 66 -18.29 -12.57 9.85
N TYR A 67 -18.38 -12.29 8.55
CA TYR A 67 -19.22 -11.20 8.03
C TYR A 67 -20.19 -11.72 6.97
N ARG A 68 -21.40 -11.14 6.97
CA ARG A 68 -22.38 -11.30 5.89
C ARG A 68 -22.92 -9.92 5.52
N ASP A 69 -22.91 -9.59 4.24
CA ASP A 69 -23.41 -8.30 3.73
C ASP A 69 -22.81 -7.09 4.46
N LYS A 70 -21.50 -7.13 4.67
CA LYS A 70 -20.71 -6.11 5.40
C LYS A 70 -21.14 -5.93 6.88
N GLN A 71 -21.90 -6.84 7.46
CA GLN A 71 -22.28 -6.84 8.88
C GLN A 71 -21.57 -7.99 9.62
N VAL A 72 -21.36 -7.83 10.91
CA VAL A 72 -20.87 -8.91 11.76
C VAL A 72 -21.94 -10.00 11.81
N GLU A 73 -21.58 -11.23 11.44
CA GLU A 73 -22.47 -12.39 11.47
C GLU A 73 -22.27 -13.22 12.71
N THR A 74 -21.03 -13.66 12.96
CA THR A 74 -20.70 -14.54 14.09
C THR A 74 -19.36 -14.13 14.70
N LEU A 75 -19.31 -14.15 16.02
CA LEU A 75 -18.09 -14.03 16.81
C LEU A 75 -17.66 -15.43 17.26
N TYR A 76 -16.38 -15.73 17.11
CA TYR A 76 -15.76 -17.01 17.46
C TYR A 76 -14.75 -16.79 18.58
N PHE A 77 -15.09 -17.13 19.81
CA PHE A 77 -14.22 -16.96 20.98
C PHE A 77 -13.47 -18.25 21.30
N HIS A 78 -12.17 -18.15 21.50
CA HIS A 78 -11.38 -19.25 22.04
C HIS A 78 -11.38 -19.19 23.58
N LEU A 79 -12.01 -20.17 24.22
CA LEU A 79 -12.12 -20.30 25.67
C LEU A 79 -11.50 -21.64 26.09
N GLU A 80 -10.28 -21.62 26.63
CA GLU A 80 -9.56 -22.84 27.09
C GLU A 80 -9.62 -23.98 26.04
N ASN A 81 -10.56 -24.90 26.20
CA ASN A 81 -10.74 -26.07 25.32
C ASN A 81 -12.03 -25.98 24.48
N THR A 82 -12.64 -24.81 24.37
CA THR A 82 -13.92 -24.61 23.65
C THR A 82 -13.85 -23.43 22.72
N ILE A 83 -14.33 -23.62 21.50
CA ILE A 83 -14.67 -22.49 20.61
C ILE A 83 -16.14 -22.16 20.84
N CYS A 84 -16.39 -21.02 21.45
CA CYS A 84 -17.73 -20.50 21.69
C CYS A 84 -18.13 -19.58 20.54
N THR A 85 -19.22 -19.88 19.87
CA THR A 85 -19.75 -19.07 18.75
C THR A 85 -20.97 -18.28 19.19
N VAL A 86 -21.01 -16.99 18.84
CA VAL A 86 -22.14 -16.10 19.12
C VAL A 86 -22.66 -15.51 17.81
N ASN A 87 -23.89 -15.85 17.44
CA ASN A 87 -24.58 -15.26 16.32
C ASN A 87 -25.11 -13.88 16.69
N THR A 88 -24.63 -12.84 16.02
CA THR A 88 -24.94 -11.45 16.38
C THR A 88 -26.35 -11.02 16.02
N ALA A 89 -27.00 -11.68 15.04
CA ALA A 89 -28.39 -11.40 14.72
C ALA A 89 -29.35 -11.81 15.85
N LYS A 90 -28.97 -12.86 16.62
CA LYS A 90 -29.70 -13.32 17.81
C LYS A 90 -29.34 -12.50 19.07
N HIS A 91 -28.12 -11.96 19.13
CA HIS A 91 -27.51 -11.39 20.32
C HIS A 91 -26.85 -10.01 20.06
N ALA A 92 -27.62 -9.06 19.47
CA ALA A 92 -27.12 -7.73 19.13
C ALA A 92 -26.62 -6.92 20.36
N ASP A 93 -27.31 -7.07 21.50
CA ASP A 93 -26.92 -6.39 22.74
C ASP A 93 -25.57 -6.88 23.27
N PHE A 94 -25.28 -8.19 23.10
CA PHE A 94 -23.97 -8.75 23.42
C PHE A 94 -22.87 -8.14 22.56
N LEU A 95 -23.07 -8.02 21.25
CA LEU A 95 -22.08 -7.43 20.35
C LEU A 95 -21.67 -6.04 20.86
N LYS A 96 -22.65 -5.20 21.17
CA LYS A 96 -22.40 -3.84 21.70
C LYS A 96 -21.68 -3.89 23.04
N ALA A 97 -22.19 -4.67 24.01
CA ALA A 97 -21.62 -4.77 25.34
C ALA A 97 -20.18 -5.29 25.33
N PHE A 98 -19.89 -6.28 24.48
CA PHE A 98 -18.54 -6.81 24.30
C PHE A 98 -17.59 -5.78 23.65
N CYS A 99 -18.00 -5.16 22.53
CA CYS A 99 -17.16 -4.22 21.80
C CYS A 99 -16.82 -2.96 22.62
N GLU A 100 -17.78 -2.43 23.37
CA GLU A 100 -17.62 -1.21 24.16
C GLU A 100 -17.05 -1.47 25.58
N SER A 101 -16.84 -2.72 26.00
CA SER A 101 -16.27 -3.03 27.30
C SER A 101 -14.81 -2.61 27.39
N GLU A 102 -14.49 -1.76 28.38
CA GLU A 102 -13.12 -1.36 28.71
C GLU A 102 -12.39 -2.41 29.58
N ASP A 103 -13.12 -3.33 30.18
CA ASP A 103 -12.58 -4.38 31.05
C ASP A 103 -12.03 -5.57 30.27
N ILE A 104 -12.26 -5.64 28.95
CA ILE A 104 -11.88 -6.78 28.09
C ILE A 104 -10.87 -6.31 27.05
N LYS A 105 -9.63 -6.77 27.17
CA LYS A 105 -8.61 -6.63 26.13
C LYS A 105 -8.92 -7.55 24.97
N LYS A 106 -8.88 -7.03 23.76
CA LYS A 106 -9.33 -7.69 22.54
C LYS A 106 -8.17 -8.05 21.64
N TYR A 107 -8.04 -9.32 21.30
CA TYR A 107 -7.01 -9.89 20.45
C TYR A 107 -7.71 -10.54 19.25
N THR A 108 -7.46 -10.04 18.05
CA THR A 108 -8.16 -10.47 16.84
C THR A 108 -7.24 -10.46 15.61
N HIS A 109 -7.81 -10.72 14.46
CA HIS A 109 -7.16 -10.71 13.17
C HIS A 109 -7.98 -9.89 12.18
N ASP A 110 -7.34 -8.97 11.44
CA ASP A 110 -7.97 -8.05 10.49
C ASP A 110 -9.12 -7.24 11.11
N VAL A 111 -8.76 -6.31 11.99
CA VAL A 111 -9.72 -5.52 12.76
C VAL A 111 -10.45 -4.45 11.94
N LYS A 112 -9.91 -4.03 10.79
CA LYS A 112 -10.48 -2.93 9.99
C LYS A 112 -11.92 -3.21 9.54
N PRO A 113 -12.28 -4.39 8.98
CA PRO A 113 -13.67 -4.71 8.65
C PRO A 113 -14.61 -4.68 9.86
N LEU A 114 -14.11 -5.02 11.07
CA LEU A 114 -14.89 -4.93 12.29
C LEU A 114 -15.20 -3.48 12.65
N TYR A 115 -14.21 -2.59 12.59
CA TYR A 115 -14.45 -1.16 12.78
C TYR A 115 -15.49 -0.61 11.78
N ALA A 116 -15.41 -1.01 10.50
CA ALA A 116 -16.36 -0.61 9.47
C ALA A 116 -17.79 -1.08 9.77
N ALA A 117 -17.95 -2.36 10.12
CA ALA A 117 -19.27 -2.93 10.44
C ALA A 117 -19.91 -2.30 11.68
N LEU A 118 -19.11 -2.01 12.70
CA LEU A 118 -19.57 -1.37 13.95
C LEU A 118 -19.88 0.11 13.75
N TYR A 119 -19.10 0.82 12.92
CA TYR A 119 -19.35 2.22 12.59
C TYR A 119 -20.75 2.43 11.99
N ARG A 120 -21.19 1.55 11.08
CA ARG A 120 -22.57 1.59 10.51
C ARG A 120 -23.66 1.42 11.56
N GLN A 121 -23.38 0.73 12.66
CA GLN A 121 -24.32 0.47 13.76
C GLN A 121 -24.15 1.46 14.91
N ASN A 122 -23.27 2.44 14.79
CA ASN A 122 -22.91 3.38 15.86
C ASN A 122 -22.47 2.67 17.15
N ILE A 123 -21.67 1.61 17.02
CA ILE A 123 -21.08 0.84 18.11
C ILE A 123 -19.59 1.16 18.17
N GLY A 124 -19.09 1.47 19.36
CA GLY A 124 -17.67 1.67 19.63
C GLY A 124 -16.90 0.34 19.70
N LEU A 125 -15.61 0.37 19.38
CA LEU A 125 -14.69 -0.76 19.65
C LEU A 125 -13.50 -0.20 20.42
N VAL A 126 -13.30 -0.70 21.64
CA VAL A 126 -12.26 -0.24 22.56
C VAL A 126 -11.37 -1.41 22.98
N GLN A 127 -10.19 -1.10 23.56
CA GLN A 127 -9.24 -2.08 24.10
C GLN A 127 -8.79 -3.15 23.09
N VAL A 128 -8.53 -2.75 21.83
CA VAL A 128 -7.91 -3.63 20.85
C VAL A 128 -6.40 -3.63 21.09
N GLU A 129 -5.89 -4.76 21.56
CA GLU A 129 -4.48 -4.93 21.93
C GLU A 129 -3.67 -5.57 20.79
N MET A 130 -4.31 -6.39 19.94
CA MET A 130 -3.63 -7.06 18.85
C MET A 130 -4.53 -7.24 17.63
N ASP A 131 -3.97 -6.93 16.48
CA ASP A 131 -4.38 -7.42 15.18
C ASP A 131 -3.20 -8.19 14.57
N THR A 132 -3.32 -9.50 14.46
CA THR A 132 -2.22 -10.34 13.97
C THR A 132 -1.93 -10.14 12.49
N MET A 133 -2.88 -9.61 11.68
CA MET A 133 -2.60 -9.23 10.30
C MET A 133 -1.67 -8.03 10.24
N LEU A 134 -1.96 -6.98 11.00
CA LEU A 134 -1.10 -5.79 11.09
C LEU A 134 0.27 -6.12 11.70
N ALA A 135 0.30 -6.92 12.75
CA ALA A 135 1.55 -7.38 13.35
C ALA A 135 2.38 -8.22 12.37
N GLY A 136 1.75 -9.15 11.65
CA GLY A 136 2.41 -9.93 10.59
C GLY A 136 3.01 -9.06 9.49
N TYR A 137 2.30 -8.00 9.08
CA TYR A 137 2.82 -7.01 8.16
C TYR A 137 4.05 -6.26 8.70
N LEU A 138 4.06 -5.89 9.97
CA LEU A 138 5.24 -5.25 10.58
C LEU A 138 6.45 -6.19 10.62
N LEU A 139 6.22 -7.49 10.83
CA LEU A 139 7.27 -8.50 10.86
C LEU A 139 7.83 -8.83 9.47
N ASN A 140 6.97 -8.84 8.44
CA ASN A 140 7.37 -9.13 7.06
C ASN A 140 6.53 -8.34 6.04
N PRO A 141 6.88 -7.07 5.74
CA PRO A 141 6.11 -6.24 4.79
C PRO A 141 6.24 -6.68 3.32
N SER A 142 7.00 -7.73 3.05
CA SER A 142 7.20 -8.29 1.70
C SER A 142 6.35 -9.53 1.44
N SER A 143 5.56 -9.96 2.41
CA SER A 143 4.66 -11.11 2.27
C SER A 143 3.54 -10.86 1.26
N SER A 144 3.11 -11.90 0.56
CA SER A 144 2.00 -11.85 -0.41
C SER A 144 0.63 -11.70 0.25
N ASN A 145 0.46 -12.24 1.45
CA ASN A 145 -0.74 -12.10 2.28
C ASN A 145 -0.41 -12.36 3.76
N TYR A 146 -1.38 -12.14 4.63
CA TYR A 146 -1.26 -12.29 6.08
C TYR A 146 -2.37 -13.17 6.66
N GLU A 147 -2.88 -14.12 5.89
CA GLU A 147 -3.88 -15.09 6.35
C GLU A 147 -3.37 -15.92 7.52
N ILE A 148 -4.25 -16.25 8.46
CA ILE A 148 -3.91 -16.98 9.71
C ILE A 148 -3.21 -18.29 9.37
N GLU A 149 -3.72 -19.08 8.41
CA GLU A 149 -3.17 -20.38 8.04
C GLU A 149 -1.74 -20.27 7.48
N ARG A 150 -1.52 -19.26 6.62
CA ARG A 150 -0.20 -18.99 6.08
C ARG A 150 0.80 -18.58 7.17
N MET A 151 0.41 -17.66 8.04
CA MET A 151 1.27 -17.20 9.13
C MET A 151 1.53 -18.33 10.13
N ALA A 152 0.53 -19.13 10.46
CA ALA A 152 0.71 -20.29 11.32
C ALA A 152 1.76 -21.27 10.74
N THR A 153 1.70 -21.51 9.42
CA THR A 153 2.69 -22.36 8.73
C THR A 153 4.08 -21.72 8.73
N GLU A 154 4.17 -20.43 8.41
CA GLU A 154 5.44 -19.69 8.37
C GLU A 154 6.14 -19.68 9.74
N TYR A 155 5.37 -19.49 10.80
CA TYR A 155 5.90 -19.40 12.17
C TYR A 155 5.95 -20.74 12.91
N GLY A 156 5.53 -21.83 12.25
CA GLY A 156 5.59 -23.17 12.82
C GLY A 156 4.63 -23.38 14.00
N VAL A 157 3.46 -22.76 13.94
CA VAL A 157 2.41 -22.95 14.93
C VAL A 157 1.74 -24.30 14.70
N GLU A 158 1.73 -25.15 15.74
CA GLU A 158 1.09 -26.46 15.68
C GLU A 158 -0.44 -26.29 15.60
N GLN A 159 -1.05 -27.08 14.73
CA GLN A 159 -2.51 -27.11 14.61
C GLN A 159 -3.07 -28.01 15.72
N PRO A 160 -4.09 -27.55 16.48
CA PRO A 160 -4.75 -28.40 17.46
C PRO A 160 -5.44 -29.56 16.74
N GLN A 161 -5.44 -30.75 17.41
CA GLN A 161 -6.20 -31.90 16.91
C GLN A 161 -7.69 -31.60 17.04
N MET A 162 -8.38 -31.57 15.91
CA MET A 162 -9.82 -31.33 15.81
C MET A 162 -10.48 -32.41 14.96
N ASP A 163 -11.76 -32.66 15.21
CA ASP A 163 -12.56 -33.52 14.34
C ASP A 163 -12.62 -32.94 12.93
N SER A 164 -12.12 -33.70 11.94
CA SER A 164 -12.05 -33.26 10.53
C SER A 164 -13.40 -32.81 9.96
N ARG A 165 -14.50 -33.40 10.44
CA ARG A 165 -15.86 -33.02 10.01
C ARG A 165 -16.25 -31.61 10.43
N LEU A 166 -15.73 -31.13 11.56
CA LEU A 166 -16.00 -29.77 12.04
C LEU A 166 -15.21 -28.72 11.26
N ILE A 167 -13.99 -29.05 10.88
CA ILE A 167 -13.12 -28.19 10.06
C ILE A 167 -13.66 -28.03 8.64
N GLU A 168 -14.22 -29.09 8.05
CA GLU A 168 -14.80 -29.08 6.71
C GLU A 168 -16.07 -28.20 6.62
N GLN A 169 -16.79 -28.03 7.73
CA GLN A 169 -18.02 -27.23 7.78
C GLN A 169 -17.77 -25.73 7.97
N ASP A 170 -16.74 -25.36 8.75
CA ASP A 170 -16.45 -23.96 9.04
C ASP A 170 -14.95 -23.72 9.29
N SER A 171 -14.27 -23.10 8.33
CA SER A 171 -12.85 -22.74 8.42
C SER A 171 -12.55 -21.76 9.56
N MET A 172 -13.51 -20.92 9.96
CA MET A 172 -13.35 -19.95 11.05
C MET A 172 -13.12 -20.64 12.40
N VAL A 173 -13.74 -21.80 12.62
CA VAL A 173 -13.52 -22.60 13.82
C VAL A 173 -12.07 -23.07 13.90
N LYS A 174 -11.52 -23.57 12.79
CA LYS A 174 -10.11 -23.97 12.71
C LYS A 174 -9.18 -22.78 13.04
N TRP A 175 -9.45 -21.63 12.45
CA TRP A 175 -8.63 -20.44 12.67
C TRP A 175 -8.75 -19.91 14.09
N ALA A 176 -9.94 -19.91 14.68
CA ALA A 176 -10.13 -19.53 16.07
C ALA A 176 -9.38 -20.48 17.05
N ALA A 177 -9.29 -21.76 16.70
CA ALA A 177 -8.53 -22.73 17.49
C ALA A 177 -7.01 -22.47 17.45
N ILE A 178 -6.48 -22.09 16.30
CA ILE A 178 -5.04 -21.80 16.09
C ILE A 178 -4.67 -20.43 16.66
N TYR A 179 -5.60 -19.48 16.69
CA TYR A 179 -5.34 -18.07 16.90
C TYR A 179 -4.53 -17.75 18.18
N PRO A 180 -4.81 -18.30 19.38
CA PRO A 180 -4.04 -17.95 20.57
C PRO A 180 -2.57 -18.39 20.51
N ALA A 181 -2.28 -19.51 19.85
CA ALA A 181 -0.92 -19.97 19.65
C ALA A 181 -0.17 -19.08 18.64
N LEU A 182 -0.84 -18.70 17.56
CA LEU A 182 -0.31 -17.76 16.58
C LEU A 182 -0.04 -16.39 17.21
N TYR A 183 -1.00 -15.87 17.98
CA TYR A 183 -0.83 -14.61 18.71
C TYR A 183 0.44 -14.60 19.55
N ARG A 184 0.68 -15.63 20.37
CA ARG A 184 1.86 -15.70 21.25
C ARG A 184 3.16 -15.59 20.45
N VAL A 185 3.28 -16.33 19.37
CA VAL A 185 4.50 -16.30 18.53
C VAL A 185 4.67 -14.95 17.83
N ILE A 186 3.59 -14.34 17.38
CA ILE A 186 3.63 -13.02 16.75
C ILE A 186 4.02 -11.95 17.78
N ASP A 187 3.42 -11.96 18.96
CA ASP A 187 3.68 -11.01 20.03
C ASP A 187 5.14 -11.08 20.53
N ASP A 188 5.67 -12.30 20.71
CA ASP A 188 7.08 -12.53 21.03
C ASP A 188 8.01 -11.90 19.97
N LYS A 189 7.69 -12.05 18.68
CA LYS A 189 8.48 -11.47 17.58
C LYS A 189 8.36 -9.95 17.50
N ILE A 190 7.19 -9.39 17.72
CA ILE A 190 6.96 -7.93 17.83
C ILE A 190 7.78 -7.37 19.00
N SER A 191 7.81 -8.09 20.15
CA SER A 191 8.62 -7.75 21.31
C SER A 191 10.11 -7.76 20.98
N GLN A 192 10.62 -8.83 20.37
CA GLN A 192 12.02 -8.96 19.95
C GLN A 192 12.45 -7.86 18.98
N ASN A 193 11.56 -7.42 18.10
CA ASN A 193 11.79 -6.35 17.15
C ASN A 193 11.57 -4.95 17.78
N THR A 194 11.12 -4.85 19.02
CA THR A 194 10.76 -3.57 19.69
C THR A 194 9.69 -2.78 18.92
N GLN A 195 8.72 -3.48 18.29
CA GLN A 195 7.71 -2.87 17.40
C GLN A 195 6.34 -2.66 18.06
N HIS A 196 6.19 -2.93 19.36
CA HIS A 196 4.92 -2.70 20.08
C HIS A 196 4.44 -1.25 19.97
N LYS A 197 5.35 -0.30 20.12
CA LYS A 197 4.99 1.13 20.00
C LYS A 197 4.45 1.46 18.60
N LEU A 198 5.08 0.92 17.56
CA LEU A 198 4.63 1.09 16.17
C LEU A 198 3.24 0.48 15.95
N LEU A 199 3.00 -0.73 16.50
CA LEU A 199 1.72 -1.41 16.42
C LEU A 199 0.62 -0.63 17.15
N HIS A 200 0.82 -0.28 18.42
CA HIS A 200 -0.21 0.29 19.29
C HIS A 200 -0.45 1.80 19.07
N GLU A 201 0.58 2.57 18.75
CA GLU A 201 0.44 4.02 18.60
C GLU A 201 0.17 4.44 17.14
N ILE A 202 0.44 3.57 16.16
CA ILE A 202 0.28 3.90 14.74
C ILE A 202 -0.66 2.94 14.02
N GLU A 203 -0.35 1.63 13.92
CA GLU A 203 -1.11 0.75 13.03
C GLU A 203 -2.52 0.43 13.52
N LEU A 204 -2.69 0.07 14.79
CA LEU A 204 -4.01 -0.23 15.35
C LEU A 204 -4.95 0.99 15.34
N PRO A 205 -4.54 2.18 15.83
CA PRO A 205 -5.40 3.36 15.75
C PRO A 205 -5.73 3.77 14.31
N LEU A 206 -4.77 3.60 13.38
CA LEU A 206 -4.98 3.92 11.98
C LEU A 206 -6.04 3.02 11.33
N ALA A 207 -6.14 1.74 11.70
CA ALA A 207 -7.15 0.84 11.16
C ALA A 207 -8.59 1.39 11.39
N LYS A 208 -8.86 1.95 12.58
CA LYS A 208 -10.12 2.65 12.88
C LYS A 208 -10.33 3.84 11.94
N VAL A 209 -9.31 4.68 11.78
CA VAL A 209 -9.39 5.88 10.92
C VAL A 209 -9.69 5.50 9.47
N LEU A 210 -8.98 4.50 8.94
CA LEU A 210 -9.19 4.05 7.56
C LEU A 210 -10.58 3.44 7.37
N ALA A 211 -11.06 2.64 8.32
CA ALA A 211 -12.42 2.10 8.28
C ALA A 211 -13.48 3.21 8.24
N GLN A 212 -13.34 4.25 9.05
CA GLN A 212 -14.23 5.41 9.05
C GLN A 212 -14.17 6.18 7.71
N MET A 213 -12.97 6.36 7.15
CA MET A 213 -12.80 7.00 5.83
C MET A 213 -13.47 6.21 4.71
N GLU A 214 -13.34 4.89 4.72
CA GLU A 214 -13.98 4.00 3.75
C GLU A 214 -15.50 4.08 3.85
N GLU A 215 -16.06 4.04 5.06
CA GLU A 215 -17.49 4.13 5.30
C GLU A 215 -18.08 5.51 5.00
N LEU A 216 -17.33 6.57 5.31
CA LEU A 216 -17.75 7.93 4.98
C LEU A 216 -17.75 8.17 3.47
N GLY A 217 -16.78 7.63 2.75
CA GLY A 217 -16.57 7.86 1.32
C GLY A 217 -16.32 9.33 0.98
N PHE A 218 -16.23 9.65 -0.30
CA PHE A 218 -16.00 11.00 -0.80
C PHE A 218 -17.10 11.41 -1.79
N ALA A 219 -17.78 12.53 -1.53
CA ALA A 219 -18.87 13.00 -2.37
C ALA A 219 -18.36 13.48 -3.73
N VAL A 220 -19.08 13.15 -4.79
CA VAL A 220 -18.74 13.53 -6.16
C VAL A 220 -19.92 14.12 -6.91
N ASP A 221 -19.65 15.09 -7.78
CA ASP A 221 -20.60 15.59 -8.75
C ASP A 221 -20.74 14.61 -9.92
N LYS A 222 -21.65 13.65 -9.78
CA LYS A 222 -21.92 12.60 -10.76
C LYS A 222 -22.37 13.18 -12.12
N ALA A 223 -23.17 14.24 -12.10
CA ALA A 223 -23.65 14.88 -13.33
C ALA A 223 -22.50 15.60 -14.05
N GLY A 224 -21.65 16.32 -13.33
CA GLY A 224 -20.49 16.97 -13.90
C GLY A 224 -19.47 15.99 -14.47
N ILE A 225 -19.25 14.83 -13.81
CA ILE A 225 -18.37 13.78 -14.36
C ILE A 225 -18.95 13.22 -15.66
N ALA A 226 -20.26 13.00 -15.75
CA ALA A 226 -20.91 12.49 -16.95
C ALA A 226 -20.81 13.47 -18.11
N GLU A 227 -21.12 14.76 -17.88
CA GLU A 227 -21.00 15.81 -18.88
C GLU A 227 -19.56 15.96 -19.38
N TYR A 228 -18.58 15.94 -18.46
CA TYR A 228 -17.17 15.99 -18.83
C TYR A 228 -16.76 14.76 -19.65
N GLY A 229 -17.29 13.57 -19.32
CA GLY A 229 -17.11 12.35 -20.10
C GLY A 229 -17.61 12.47 -21.54
N GLU A 230 -18.74 13.14 -21.77
CA GLU A 230 -19.29 13.43 -23.12
C GLU A 230 -18.39 14.41 -23.89
N ILE A 231 -17.92 15.48 -23.24
CA ILE A 231 -16.97 16.42 -23.84
C ILE A 231 -15.68 15.71 -24.26
N MET A 232 -15.18 14.80 -23.43
CA MET A 232 -14.02 13.98 -23.75
C MET A 232 -14.28 13.04 -24.93
N GLN A 233 -15.45 12.40 -24.96
CA GLN A 233 -15.82 11.50 -26.06
C GLN A 233 -15.82 12.23 -27.40
N ASN A 234 -16.41 13.42 -27.46
CA ASN A 234 -16.44 14.23 -28.67
C ASN A 234 -15.02 14.60 -29.17
N LYS A 235 -14.08 14.87 -28.24
CA LYS A 235 -12.67 15.11 -28.60
C LYS A 235 -11.98 13.84 -29.11
N ILE A 236 -12.24 12.69 -28.47
CA ILE A 236 -11.69 11.39 -28.86
C ILE A 236 -12.17 11.01 -30.26
N ASP A 237 -13.46 11.16 -30.56
CA ASP A 237 -14.05 10.85 -31.86
C ASP A 237 -13.43 11.72 -32.96
N ARG A 238 -13.28 13.02 -32.69
CA ARG A 238 -12.61 13.94 -33.64
C ARG A 238 -11.17 13.55 -33.91
N LEU A 239 -10.41 13.19 -32.87
CA LEU A 239 -9.01 12.73 -33.04
C LEU A 239 -8.95 11.43 -33.83
N GLN A 240 -9.89 10.53 -33.60
CA GLN A 240 -10.00 9.28 -34.32
C GLN A 240 -10.24 9.54 -35.83
N ASP A 241 -11.15 10.43 -36.17
CA ASP A 241 -11.44 10.82 -37.55
C ASP A 241 -10.20 11.43 -38.23
N LEU A 242 -9.51 12.36 -37.55
CA LEU A 242 -8.26 12.92 -38.05
C LEU A 242 -7.16 11.88 -38.30
N VAL A 243 -7.06 10.87 -37.40
CA VAL A 243 -6.11 9.76 -37.60
C VAL A 243 -6.52 8.91 -38.82
N TYR A 244 -7.81 8.67 -39.06
CA TYR A 244 -8.29 7.92 -40.22
C TYR A 244 -8.04 8.70 -41.55
N GLU A 245 -8.23 10.00 -41.52
CA GLU A 245 -7.90 10.89 -42.67
C GLU A 245 -6.40 10.82 -43.01
N GLU A 246 -5.52 10.94 -42.00
CA GLU A 246 -4.08 10.87 -42.18
C GLU A 246 -3.58 9.49 -42.68
N VAL A 247 -4.17 8.41 -42.21
CA VAL A 247 -3.82 7.03 -42.59
C VAL A 247 -4.49 6.61 -43.91
N GLY A 248 -5.67 7.18 -44.20
CA GLY A 248 -6.46 6.91 -45.43
C GLY A 248 -7.43 5.73 -45.31
N TYR A 249 -7.63 5.15 -44.13
CA TYR A 249 -8.63 4.11 -43.88
C TYR A 249 -8.98 4.00 -42.39
N GLN A 250 -10.13 3.38 -42.08
CA GLN A 250 -10.60 3.15 -40.70
C GLN A 250 -10.04 1.84 -40.16
N PHE A 251 -9.63 1.86 -38.90
CA PHE A 251 -9.13 0.70 -38.17
C PHE A 251 -9.32 0.89 -36.65
N ASN A 252 -9.13 -0.16 -35.86
CA ASN A 252 -9.22 -0.04 -34.40
C ASN A 252 -7.91 0.54 -33.80
N LEU A 253 -7.93 1.81 -33.41
CA LEU A 253 -6.79 2.50 -32.78
C LEU A 253 -6.35 1.85 -31.45
N ASN A 254 -7.27 1.14 -30.78
CA ASN A 254 -6.97 0.45 -29.54
C ASN A 254 -6.35 -0.95 -29.77
N SER A 255 -6.27 -1.41 -31.03
CA SER A 255 -5.58 -2.64 -31.38
C SER A 255 -4.10 -2.37 -31.69
N PRO A 256 -3.14 -2.81 -30.87
CA PRO A 256 -1.71 -2.60 -31.13
C PRO A 256 -1.28 -3.16 -32.49
N LYS A 257 -1.91 -4.25 -32.93
CA LYS A 257 -1.62 -4.88 -34.23
C LYS A 257 -2.04 -3.98 -35.38
N GLN A 258 -3.31 -3.53 -35.41
CA GLN A 258 -3.83 -2.70 -36.50
C GLN A 258 -3.13 -1.33 -36.53
N LEU A 259 -2.87 -0.75 -35.36
CA LEU A 259 -2.09 0.48 -35.26
C LEU A 259 -0.66 0.31 -35.77
N GLY A 260 -0.01 -0.81 -35.44
CA GLY A 260 1.32 -1.13 -35.95
C GLY A 260 1.34 -1.29 -37.48
N GLU A 261 0.32 -1.91 -38.07
CA GLU A 261 0.15 -2.01 -39.52
C GLU A 261 -0.03 -0.63 -40.17
N ALA A 262 -0.85 0.25 -39.58
CA ALA A 262 -1.08 1.60 -40.06
C ALA A 262 0.22 2.43 -40.05
N LEU A 263 0.95 2.44 -38.94
CA LEU A 263 2.14 3.28 -38.78
C LEU A 263 3.34 2.75 -39.56
N PHE A 264 3.65 1.45 -39.44
CA PHE A 264 4.91 0.90 -39.93
C PHE A 264 4.83 0.28 -41.33
N ILE A 265 3.64 -0.16 -41.75
CA ILE A 265 3.45 -0.73 -43.09
C ILE A 265 2.84 0.30 -44.02
N LYS A 266 1.73 0.92 -43.66
CA LYS A 266 1.02 1.86 -44.54
C LYS A 266 1.75 3.19 -44.67
N LEU A 267 2.14 3.82 -43.55
CA LEU A 267 2.82 5.12 -43.52
C LEU A 267 4.34 5.01 -43.63
N GLY A 268 4.91 3.79 -43.51
CA GLY A 268 6.34 3.56 -43.67
C GLY A 268 7.23 4.18 -42.58
N LEU A 269 6.70 4.44 -41.40
CA LEU A 269 7.48 5.01 -40.31
C LEU A 269 8.58 4.04 -39.84
N PRO A 270 9.71 4.55 -39.29
CA PRO A 270 10.79 3.72 -38.82
C PRO A 270 10.32 2.80 -37.67
N ALA A 271 10.34 1.51 -37.92
CA ALA A 271 9.89 0.50 -36.97
C ALA A 271 10.99 0.15 -35.97
N GLY A 272 10.62 0.07 -34.66
CA GLY A 272 11.45 -0.51 -33.63
C GLY A 272 11.51 -2.06 -33.72
N LYS A 273 11.94 -2.72 -32.62
CA LYS A 273 11.99 -4.19 -32.55
C LYS A 273 10.61 -4.81 -32.76
N LYS A 274 10.52 -5.79 -33.66
CA LYS A 274 9.35 -6.67 -33.78
C LYS A 274 9.21 -7.52 -32.51
N THR A 275 8.01 -7.55 -31.96
CA THR A 275 7.61 -8.48 -30.90
C THR A 275 7.02 -9.76 -31.49
N LYS A 276 6.77 -10.79 -30.68
CA LYS A 276 6.11 -12.04 -31.13
C LYS A 276 4.72 -11.79 -31.76
N THR A 277 4.06 -10.69 -31.41
CA THR A 277 2.69 -10.33 -31.84
C THR A 277 2.65 -9.18 -32.86
N GLY A 278 3.77 -8.68 -33.33
CA GLY A 278 3.87 -7.58 -34.29
C GLY A 278 4.79 -6.44 -33.84
N TYR A 279 4.56 -5.24 -34.35
CA TYR A 279 5.33 -4.06 -33.97
C TYR A 279 4.86 -3.49 -32.65
N SER A 280 5.80 -3.08 -31.80
CA SER A 280 5.44 -2.38 -30.54
C SER A 280 4.93 -0.97 -30.86
N THR A 281 3.78 -0.63 -30.32
CA THR A 281 3.18 0.71 -30.37
C THR A 281 3.02 1.33 -28.97
N ASN A 282 3.90 0.96 -28.03
CA ASN A 282 3.88 1.51 -26.70
C ASN A 282 4.22 3.02 -26.70
N ALA A 283 3.94 3.71 -25.59
CA ALA A 283 4.16 5.14 -25.46
C ALA A 283 5.61 5.55 -25.76
N GLU A 284 6.61 4.75 -25.35
CA GLU A 284 8.02 5.07 -25.58
C GLU A 284 8.38 5.02 -27.06
N VAL A 285 7.80 4.08 -27.82
CA VAL A 285 8.00 3.99 -29.28
C VAL A 285 7.32 5.16 -29.97
N LEU A 286 6.09 5.47 -29.62
CA LEU A 286 5.35 6.59 -30.22
C LEU A 286 6.00 7.94 -29.90
N GLU A 287 6.48 8.15 -28.67
CA GLU A 287 7.20 9.39 -28.30
C GLU A 287 8.47 9.60 -29.14
N LYS A 288 9.20 8.55 -29.48
CA LYS A 288 10.36 8.64 -30.37
C LYS A 288 9.99 9.02 -31.83
N LEU A 289 8.77 8.67 -32.23
CA LEU A 289 8.24 8.94 -33.56
C LEU A 289 7.44 10.24 -33.64
N ARG A 290 7.30 10.98 -32.54
CA ARG A 290 6.45 12.17 -32.44
C ARG A 290 6.68 13.21 -33.56
N TYR A 291 7.93 13.38 -33.98
CA TYR A 291 8.31 14.36 -34.99
C TYR A 291 8.46 13.77 -36.41
N GLU A 292 8.27 12.48 -36.57
CA GLU A 292 8.39 11.79 -37.86
C GLU A 292 7.14 11.96 -38.75
N HIS A 293 5.95 12.03 -38.11
CA HIS A 293 4.68 12.21 -38.81
C HIS A 293 3.61 12.80 -37.89
N PRO A 294 2.77 13.75 -38.37
CA PRO A 294 1.73 14.42 -37.56
C PRO A 294 0.75 13.44 -36.89
N VAL A 295 0.44 12.32 -37.56
CA VAL A 295 -0.48 11.31 -37.04
C VAL A 295 -0.05 10.75 -35.68
N VAL A 296 1.26 10.74 -35.39
CA VAL A 296 1.78 10.18 -34.12
C VAL A 296 1.33 11.04 -32.94
N GLU A 297 1.35 12.35 -33.10
CA GLU A 297 0.88 13.27 -32.06
C GLU A 297 -0.62 13.12 -31.83
N LEU A 298 -1.42 12.99 -32.89
CA LEU A 298 -2.87 12.72 -32.79
C LEU A 298 -3.15 11.39 -32.03
N ILE A 299 -2.38 10.35 -32.30
CA ILE A 299 -2.53 9.06 -31.62
C ILE A 299 -2.12 9.14 -30.14
N LEU A 300 -1.05 9.85 -29.81
CA LEU A 300 -0.64 10.07 -28.42
C LEU A 300 -1.71 10.83 -27.64
N GLU A 301 -2.29 11.87 -28.23
CA GLU A 301 -3.39 12.64 -27.64
C GLU A 301 -4.66 11.78 -27.49
N TYR A 302 -5.07 11.06 -28.55
CA TYR A 302 -6.18 10.11 -28.51
C TYR A 302 -6.04 9.12 -27.36
N ARG A 303 -4.90 8.45 -27.23
CA ARG A 303 -4.65 7.48 -26.16
C ARG A 303 -4.71 8.11 -24.77
N THR A 304 -4.18 9.31 -24.63
CA THR A 304 -4.20 10.04 -23.37
C THR A 304 -5.64 10.34 -22.95
N LEU A 305 -6.45 10.91 -23.86
CA LEU A 305 -7.84 11.25 -23.58
C LEU A 305 -8.71 10.00 -23.37
N ALA A 306 -8.54 8.97 -24.21
CA ALA A 306 -9.27 7.71 -24.08
C ALA A 306 -8.98 7.02 -22.73
N LYS A 307 -7.72 6.98 -22.29
CA LYS A 307 -7.35 6.44 -20.99
C LYS A 307 -7.96 7.25 -19.84
N ILE A 308 -7.91 8.57 -19.92
CA ILE A 308 -8.46 9.44 -18.88
C ILE A 308 -9.96 9.28 -18.79
N LYS A 309 -10.68 9.31 -19.92
CA LYS A 309 -12.13 9.11 -19.96
C LYS A 309 -12.50 7.75 -19.38
N SER A 310 -11.89 6.68 -19.87
CA SER A 310 -12.18 5.31 -19.40
C SER A 310 -11.92 5.11 -17.93
N THR A 311 -10.80 5.65 -17.42
CA THR A 311 -10.39 5.43 -16.01
C THR A 311 -11.12 6.36 -15.05
N TYR A 312 -11.22 7.66 -15.38
CA TYR A 312 -11.64 8.68 -14.43
C TYR A 312 -13.06 9.23 -14.69
N CYS A 313 -13.61 9.11 -15.89
CA CYS A 313 -15.03 9.41 -16.09
C CYS A 313 -15.85 8.13 -15.96
N ASP A 314 -15.71 7.20 -16.89
CA ASP A 314 -16.49 5.97 -16.92
C ASP A 314 -16.23 5.06 -15.71
N GLY A 315 -14.95 5.01 -15.27
CA GLY A 315 -14.52 4.21 -14.13
C GLY A 315 -15.08 4.74 -12.80
N LEU A 316 -15.00 6.06 -12.57
CA LEU A 316 -15.55 6.65 -11.35
C LEU A 316 -17.07 6.55 -11.30
N LEU A 317 -17.77 6.82 -12.42
CA LEU A 317 -19.24 6.73 -12.48
C LEU A 317 -19.78 5.34 -12.13
N LYS A 318 -19.02 4.27 -12.39
CA LYS A 318 -19.39 2.88 -12.06
C LYS A 318 -19.33 2.56 -10.59
N VAL A 319 -18.51 3.31 -9.83
CA VAL A 319 -18.25 3.05 -8.41
C VAL A 319 -18.86 4.10 -7.49
N VAL A 320 -19.60 5.07 -8.04
CA VAL A 320 -20.44 5.98 -7.22
C VAL A 320 -21.63 5.20 -6.70
N GLU A 321 -21.74 5.07 -5.39
CA GLU A 321 -22.84 4.38 -4.72
C GLU A 321 -24.13 5.24 -4.70
N GLU A 322 -25.22 4.71 -4.12
CA GLU A 322 -26.53 5.36 -4.09
C GLU A 322 -26.53 6.67 -3.29
N ASP A 323 -25.65 6.79 -2.31
CA ASP A 323 -25.46 8.00 -1.50
C ASP A 323 -24.71 9.13 -2.24
N GLY A 324 -24.32 8.92 -3.49
CA GLY A 324 -23.56 9.89 -4.30
C GLY A 324 -22.09 9.98 -3.94
N ARG A 325 -21.53 8.97 -3.26
CA ARG A 325 -20.13 8.96 -2.80
C ARG A 325 -19.36 7.81 -3.41
N ILE A 326 -18.05 7.93 -3.37
CA ILE A 326 -17.11 6.87 -3.74
C ILE A 326 -16.47 6.34 -2.45
N HIS A 327 -16.58 5.04 -2.24
CA HIS A 327 -16.04 4.33 -1.09
C HIS A 327 -14.83 3.51 -1.52
N SER A 328 -13.66 4.16 -1.57
CA SER A 328 -12.40 3.49 -1.93
C SER A 328 -11.87 2.68 -0.75
N SER A 329 -11.23 1.56 -1.03
CA SER A 329 -10.52 0.78 -0.02
C SER A 329 -9.11 1.33 0.21
N PHE A 330 -8.73 1.54 1.47
CA PHE A 330 -7.40 1.99 1.89
C PHE A 330 -6.65 0.85 2.56
N ASN A 331 -5.64 0.31 1.86
CA ASN A 331 -4.93 -0.87 2.30
C ASN A 331 -3.68 -0.51 3.11
N GLN A 332 -3.61 -1.06 4.32
CA GLN A 332 -2.53 -0.83 5.28
C GLN A 332 -1.34 -1.76 5.06
N THR A 333 -1.56 -2.93 4.47
CA THR A 333 -0.61 -4.05 4.44
C THR A 333 -0.04 -4.36 3.05
N GLU A 334 -0.30 -3.54 2.03
CA GLU A 334 0.15 -3.80 0.66
C GLU A 334 1.54 -3.27 0.35
N THR A 335 1.89 -2.09 0.87
CA THR A 335 3.15 -1.47 0.49
C THR A 335 4.30 -1.90 1.39
N ARG A 336 5.47 -2.08 0.81
CA ARG A 336 6.66 -2.51 1.56
C ARG A 336 7.33 -1.39 2.36
N THR A 337 6.85 -0.15 2.26
CA THR A 337 7.43 1.04 2.90
C THR A 337 6.55 1.62 4.01
N GLY A 338 5.39 1.06 4.28
CA GLY A 338 4.44 1.62 5.23
C GLY A 338 3.44 2.61 4.65
N ARG A 339 3.54 2.96 3.37
CA ARG A 339 2.53 3.79 2.70
C ARG A 339 1.19 3.06 2.65
N ILE A 340 0.10 3.83 2.61
CA ILE A 340 -1.25 3.33 2.37
C ILE A 340 -1.47 3.31 0.86
N SER A 341 -2.05 2.23 0.32
CA SER A 341 -2.53 2.17 -1.05
C SER A 341 -4.04 2.38 -1.11
N SER A 342 -4.54 2.78 -2.27
CA SER A 342 -5.97 2.97 -2.54
C SER A 342 -6.39 2.09 -3.70
N THR A 343 -7.48 1.33 -3.52
CA THR A 343 -8.04 0.44 -4.54
C THR A 343 -9.56 0.56 -4.59
N GLU A 344 -10.13 0.20 -5.71
CA GLU A 344 -11.59 0.11 -5.92
C GLU A 344 -12.40 1.38 -5.60
N PRO A 345 -12.04 2.56 -6.16
CA PRO A 345 -11.02 2.85 -7.17
C PRO A 345 -9.69 3.32 -6.56
N ASN A 346 -8.60 3.28 -7.34
CA ASN A 346 -7.35 3.91 -6.92
C ASN A 346 -7.43 5.44 -7.08
N LEU A 347 -7.76 6.15 -6.01
CA LEU A 347 -7.86 7.61 -5.98
C LEU A 347 -6.49 8.32 -6.01
N GLN A 348 -5.41 7.61 -5.68
CA GLN A 348 -4.04 8.18 -5.66
C GLN A 348 -3.47 8.39 -7.07
N ASN A 349 -4.07 7.78 -8.09
CA ASN A 349 -3.63 7.90 -9.48
C ASN A 349 -4.31 9.03 -10.26
N ILE A 350 -5.19 9.82 -9.65
CA ILE A 350 -5.81 10.97 -10.31
C ILE A 350 -4.71 11.98 -10.66
N PRO A 351 -4.57 12.39 -11.94
CA PRO A 351 -3.53 13.31 -12.36
C PRO A 351 -3.61 14.65 -11.61
N VAL A 352 -2.47 15.18 -11.18
CA VAL A 352 -2.40 16.45 -10.43
C VAL A 352 -1.92 17.60 -11.30
N ARG A 353 -1.00 17.32 -12.24
CA ARG A 353 -0.23 18.35 -12.95
C ARG A 353 -0.80 18.71 -14.32
N THR A 354 -1.67 17.90 -14.86
CA THR A 354 -2.29 18.11 -16.17
C THR A 354 -3.57 18.93 -16.04
N ASP A 355 -3.93 19.70 -17.09
CA ASP A 355 -5.19 20.45 -17.12
C ASP A 355 -6.39 19.55 -16.92
N VAL A 356 -6.36 18.38 -17.56
CA VAL A 356 -7.40 17.36 -17.41
C VAL A 356 -7.54 16.87 -15.96
N GLY A 357 -6.42 16.64 -15.27
CA GLY A 357 -6.45 16.24 -13.86
C GLY A 357 -7.01 17.34 -12.95
N ARG A 358 -6.72 18.62 -13.25
CA ARG A 358 -7.31 19.75 -12.54
C ARG A 358 -8.82 19.84 -12.73
N GLU A 359 -9.31 19.58 -13.94
CA GLU A 359 -10.76 19.53 -14.19
C GLU A 359 -11.43 18.38 -13.45
N LEU A 360 -10.88 17.17 -13.48
CA LEU A 360 -11.41 16.02 -12.76
C LEU A 360 -11.53 16.24 -11.25
N ARG A 361 -10.58 16.95 -10.66
CA ARG A 361 -10.59 17.25 -9.21
C ARG A 361 -11.74 18.15 -8.78
N LYS A 362 -12.29 18.98 -9.67
CA LYS A 362 -13.45 19.84 -9.39
C LYS A 362 -14.72 19.06 -9.07
N PHE A 363 -14.80 17.81 -9.54
CA PHE A 363 -15.96 16.94 -9.30
C PHE A 363 -15.94 16.24 -7.93
N PHE A 364 -14.83 16.33 -7.20
CA PHE A 364 -14.79 15.92 -5.79
C PHE A 364 -15.25 17.10 -4.95
N VAL A 365 -16.41 16.95 -4.33
CA VAL A 365 -17.13 18.07 -3.69
C VAL A 365 -17.34 17.82 -2.19
N ALA A 366 -17.55 18.87 -1.42
CA ALA A 366 -17.96 18.76 -0.04
C ALA A 366 -19.45 18.39 0.04
N LYS A 367 -19.84 17.70 1.13
CA LYS A 367 -21.25 17.56 1.51
C LYS A 367 -21.86 18.95 1.73
N GLU A 368 -23.16 19.08 1.49
CA GLU A 368 -23.88 20.32 1.76
C GLU A 368 -23.71 20.74 3.24
N GLY A 369 -23.41 22.01 3.46
CA GLY A 369 -23.09 22.56 4.77
C GLY A 369 -21.67 22.28 5.27
N CYS A 370 -20.83 21.60 4.47
CA CYS A 370 -19.42 21.31 4.79
C CYS A 370 -18.47 22.00 3.82
N VAL A 371 -17.19 21.99 4.15
CA VAL A 371 -16.10 22.45 3.29
C VAL A 371 -15.02 21.37 3.19
N LEU A 372 -14.30 21.35 2.07
CA LEU A 372 -13.09 20.55 1.94
C LEU A 372 -11.91 21.30 2.55
N VAL A 373 -11.15 20.63 3.38
CA VAL A 373 -9.88 21.14 3.92
C VAL A 373 -8.76 20.27 3.37
N ASP A 374 -7.83 20.90 2.67
CA ASP A 374 -6.61 20.27 2.14
C ASP A 374 -5.40 20.74 2.93
N ALA A 375 -4.62 19.80 3.43
CA ALA A 375 -3.37 20.06 4.13
C ALA A 375 -2.31 19.05 3.69
N ASP A 376 -1.19 19.55 3.18
CA ASP A 376 -0.09 18.74 2.67
C ASP A 376 1.25 19.11 3.33
N TYR A 377 2.09 18.13 3.56
CA TYR A 377 3.46 18.33 4.01
C TYR A 377 4.38 18.74 2.86
N SER A 378 4.93 19.93 2.95
CA SER A 378 5.90 20.42 1.98
C SER A 378 7.22 19.65 2.08
N GLN A 379 7.61 18.95 1.02
CA GLN A 379 8.93 18.30 0.87
C GLN A 379 9.27 17.31 2.01
N ILE A 380 8.30 16.56 2.53
CA ILE A 380 8.47 15.73 3.73
C ILE A 380 9.66 14.76 3.63
N GLU A 381 9.84 14.07 2.49
CA GLU A 381 10.93 13.11 2.31
C GLU A 381 12.31 13.80 2.36
N LEU A 382 12.44 15.00 1.79
CA LEU A 382 13.70 15.77 1.87
C LEU A 382 13.95 16.29 3.29
N ARG A 383 12.90 16.66 4.03
CA ARG A 383 13.03 17.05 5.44
C ARG A 383 13.45 15.88 6.32
N VAL A 384 12.88 14.70 6.07
CA VAL A 384 13.30 13.46 6.75
C VAL A 384 14.75 13.14 6.40
N LEU A 385 15.14 13.22 5.11
CA LEU A 385 16.53 13.00 4.71
C LEU A 385 17.50 13.97 5.42
N ALA A 386 17.18 15.28 5.45
CA ALA A 386 17.97 16.28 6.15
C ALA A 386 18.19 15.91 7.61
N HIS A 387 17.15 15.43 8.27
CA HIS A 387 17.18 15.02 9.67
C HIS A 387 18.01 13.75 9.90
N VAL A 388 17.73 12.66 9.18
CA VAL A 388 18.43 11.38 9.39
C VAL A 388 19.89 11.41 8.93
N ALA A 389 20.19 12.20 7.90
CA ALA A 389 21.54 12.45 7.44
C ALA A 389 22.32 13.46 8.33
N ASN A 390 21.60 14.14 9.23
CA ASN A 390 22.12 15.24 10.04
C ASN A 390 22.93 16.26 9.19
N ASP A 391 22.41 16.57 7.99
CA ASP A 391 23.06 17.48 7.05
C ASP A 391 22.73 18.93 7.40
N SER A 392 23.73 19.66 7.92
CA SER A 392 23.55 21.02 8.41
C SER A 392 23.06 21.98 7.32
N GLY A 393 23.57 21.83 6.09
CA GLY A 393 23.18 22.70 4.97
C GLY A 393 21.72 22.51 4.58
N MET A 394 21.24 21.26 4.52
CA MET A 394 19.82 20.99 4.27
C MET A 394 18.92 21.44 5.42
N ILE A 395 19.34 21.18 6.67
CA ILE A 395 18.58 21.59 7.86
C ILE A 395 18.41 23.10 7.91
N GLU A 396 19.48 23.86 7.67
CA GLU A 396 19.45 25.32 7.67
C GLU A 396 18.55 25.86 6.56
N ALA A 397 18.67 25.34 5.33
CA ALA A 397 17.81 25.72 4.21
C ALA A 397 16.31 25.52 4.53
N PHE A 398 15.95 24.43 5.20
CA PHE A 398 14.56 24.21 5.60
C PHE A 398 14.11 25.08 6.78
N LYS A 399 14.97 25.46 7.71
CA LYS A 399 14.65 26.39 8.80
C LYS A 399 14.40 27.80 8.30
N GLU A 400 15.12 28.22 7.26
CA GLU A 400 14.97 29.52 6.62
C GLU A 400 13.81 29.57 5.61
N ASN A 401 13.06 28.48 5.45
CA ASN A 401 12.01 28.34 4.41
C ASN A 401 12.50 28.56 2.97
N ASP A 402 13.76 28.25 2.74
CA ASP A 402 14.37 28.38 1.43
C ASP A 402 13.83 27.32 0.44
N ASP A 403 13.82 27.72 -0.84
CA ASP A 403 13.53 26.80 -1.94
C ASP A 403 14.70 25.85 -2.16
N ILE A 404 14.66 24.68 -1.50
CA ILE A 404 15.72 23.65 -1.59
C ILE A 404 16.04 23.26 -3.03
N HIS A 405 15.07 23.26 -3.95
CA HIS A 405 15.31 22.94 -5.36
C HIS A 405 16.06 24.05 -6.07
N ARG A 406 15.80 25.30 -5.71
CA ARG A 406 16.51 26.45 -6.26
C ARG A 406 17.94 26.50 -5.71
N ASN A 407 18.12 26.20 -4.43
CA ASN A 407 19.45 26.12 -3.80
C ASN A 407 20.28 25.00 -4.45
N THR A 408 19.69 23.81 -4.61
CA THR A 408 20.35 22.70 -5.33
C THR A 408 20.70 23.09 -6.77
N ALA A 409 19.82 23.80 -7.47
CA ALA A 409 20.09 24.26 -8.84
C ALA A 409 21.29 25.23 -8.87
N ALA A 410 21.34 26.20 -7.97
CA ALA A 410 22.45 27.13 -7.87
C ALA A 410 23.79 26.40 -7.68
N GLN A 411 23.82 25.37 -6.85
CA GLN A 411 25.01 24.54 -6.58
C GLN A 411 25.38 23.68 -7.79
N VAL A 412 24.42 22.91 -8.30
CA VAL A 412 24.64 21.93 -9.38
C VAL A 412 25.03 22.61 -10.71
N PHE A 413 24.49 23.80 -10.99
CA PHE A 413 24.78 24.56 -12.20
C PHE A 413 25.83 25.66 -12.00
N HIS A 414 26.43 25.74 -10.81
CA HIS A 414 27.50 26.72 -10.45
C HIS A 414 27.12 28.17 -10.79
N MET A 415 25.92 28.62 -10.39
CA MET A 415 25.45 29.96 -10.67
C MET A 415 24.76 30.59 -9.46
N PRO A 416 24.66 31.93 -9.45
CA PRO A 416 23.91 32.66 -8.44
C PRO A 416 22.45 32.22 -8.40
N ARG A 417 21.86 32.18 -7.21
CA ARG A 417 20.47 31.74 -6.98
C ARG A 417 19.44 32.53 -7.79
N GLU A 418 19.70 33.84 -7.99
CA GLU A 418 18.86 34.77 -8.75
C GLU A 418 18.81 34.42 -10.24
N MET A 419 19.85 33.79 -10.76
CA MET A 419 19.96 33.37 -12.16
C MET A 419 19.40 31.99 -12.46
N VAL A 420 18.93 31.26 -11.44
CA VAL A 420 18.33 29.93 -11.62
C VAL A 420 17.00 30.03 -12.38
N THR A 421 16.98 29.46 -13.58
CA THR A 421 15.77 29.41 -14.43
C THR A 421 14.78 28.36 -13.93
N PRO A 422 13.49 28.44 -14.33
CA PRO A 422 12.50 27.38 -14.00
C PRO A 422 12.92 25.99 -14.48
N LEU A 423 13.57 25.87 -15.62
CA LEU A 423 14.09 24.62 -16.17
C LEU A 423 15.18 24.02 -15.26
N MET A 424 16.13 24.84 -14.83
CA MET A 424 17.21 24.43 -13.92
C MET A 424 16.65 23.97 -12.57
N ARG A 425 15.69 24.72 -12.03
CA ARG A 425 14.99 24.34 -10.81
C ARG A 425 14.27 22.98 -10.96
N SER A 426 13.63 22.76 -12.11
CA SER A 426 12.97 21.49 -12.41
C SER A 426 13.95 20.33 -12.52
N ARG A 427 15.11 20.53 -13.15
CA ARG A 427 16.19 19.54 -13.22
C ARG A 427 16.77 19.24 -11.83
N ALA A 428 17.03 20.26 -11.03
CA ALA A 428 17.49 20.11 -9.65
C ALA A 428 16.47 19.37 -8.79
N LYS A 429 15.18 19.60 -8.99
CA LYS A 429 14.12 18.82 -8.36
C LYS A 429 14.23 17.32 -8.69
N ALA A 430 14.50 17.00 -9.95
CA ALA A 430 14.70 15.60 -10.37
C ALA A 430 15.99 15.01 -9.75
N VAL A 431 17.05 15.79 -9.56
CA VAL A 431 18.26 15.37 -8.85
C VAL A 431 17.94 15.09 -7.37
N ASN A 432 17.29 16.02 -6.67
CA ASN A 432 16.93 15.88 -5.26
C ASN A 432 16.12 14.59 -5.01
N PHE A 433 15.06 14.38 -5.78
CA PHE A 433 14.26 13.14 -5.64
C PHE A 433 15.01 11.91 -6.14
N GLY A 434 15.74 12.03 -7.24
CA GLY A 434 16.52 10.93 -7.78
C GLY A 434 17.51 10.38 -6.77
N ILE A 435 18.18 11.23 -6.02
CA ILE A 435 19.15 10.82 -4.99
C ILE A 435 18.45 10.07 -3.86
N ILE A 436 17.30 10.54 -3.36
CA ILE A 436 16.51 9.81 -2.34
C ILE A 436 16.17 8.40 -2.82
N TYR A 437 15.88 8.23 -4.12
CA TYR A 437 15.56 6.94 -4.73
C TYR A 437 16.78 6.16 -5.22
N GLY A 438 17.99 6.60 -4.93
CA GLY A 438 19.24 5.95 -5.35
C GLY A 438 19.38 5.88 -6.87
N ILE A 439 18.94 6.93 -7.60
CA ILE A 439 18.99 6.95 -9.07
C ILE A 439 20.43 6.94 -9.57
N GLY A 440 20.75 6.07 -10.54
CA GLY A 440 22.02 6.09 -11.22
C GLY A 440 22.06 7.17 -12.31
N ALA A 441 23.28 7.60 -12.68
CA ALA A 441 23.52 8.65 -13.66
C ALA A 441 22.84 8.41 -15.03
N PHE A 442 22.76 7.15 -15.47
CA PHE A 442 22.07 6.78 -16.72
C PHE A 442 20.58 7.14 -16.69
N SER A 443 19.90 6.76 -15.61
CA SER A 443 18.46 7.03 -15.45
C SER A 443 18.20 8.53 -15.23
N LEU A 444 19.05 9.21 -14.46
CA LEU A 444 18.96 10.66 -14.26
C LEU A 444 19.13 11.39 -15.58
N ALA A 445 20.15 11.05 -16.38
CA ALA A 445 20.41 11.64 -17.68
C ALA A 445 19.18 11.57 -18.61
N LYS A 446 18.55 10.39 -18.67
CA LYS A 446 17.33 10.17 -19.47
C LYS A 446 16.16 11.03 -18.95
N ASN A 447 16.02 11.18 -17.64
CA ASN A 447 14.89 11.90 -17.03
C ASN A 447 14.96 13.42 -17.24
N ILE A 448 16.17 13.99 -17.24
CA ILE A 448 16.35 15.45 -17.34
C ILE A 448 16.91 15.92 -18.68
N GLY A 449 17.11 15.00 -19.63
CA GLY A 449 17.53 15.31 -21.00
C GLY A 449 18.96 15.87 -21.07
N VAL A 450 19.91 15.23 -20.37
CA VAL A 450 21.34 15.57 -20.37
C VAL A 450 22.18 14.33 -20.72
N THR A 451 23.48 14.54 -20.93
CA THR A 451 24.42 13.41 -21.13
C THR A 451 24.64 12.65 -19.82
N ARG A 452 25.04 11.40 -19.90
CA ARG A 452 25.41 10.60 -18.72
C ARG A 452 26.50 11.26 -17.90
N LYS A 453 27.50 11.86 -18.57
CA LYS A 453 28.61 12.55 -17.90
C LYS A 453 28.14 13.75 -17.09
N GLU A 454 27.25 14.56 -17.65
CA GLU A 454 26.64 15.69 -16.92
C GLU A 454 25.83 15.20 -15.71
N ALA A 455 25.04 14.10 -15.87
CA ALA A 455 24.30 13.53 -14.76
C ALA A 455 25.21 12.98 -13.65
N GLU A 456 26.35 12.36 -13.99
CA GLU A 456 27.39 11.94 -13.03
C GLU A 456 27.96 13.14 -12.27
N GLU A 457 28.24 14.24 -12.97
CA GLU A 457 28.73 15.48 -12.37
C GLU A 457 27.69 16.10 -11.44
N TYR A 458 26.42 16.13 -11.82
CA TYR A 458 25.34 16.65 -10.98
C TYR A 458 25.18 15.85 -9.69
N ILE A 459 25.20 14.51 -9.76
CA ILE A 459 25.14 13.65 -8.57
C ILE A 459 26.36 13.91 -7.68
N LYS A 460 27.54 13.98 -8.25
CA LYS A 460 28.78 14.23 -7.52
C LYS A 460 28.74 15.58 -6.80
N THR A 461 28.45 16.67 -7.52
CA THR A 461 28.37 18.02 -6.98
C THR A 461 27.33 18.10 -5.85
N TYR A 462 26.18 17.47 -6.02
CA TYR A 462 25.16 17.39 -4.98
C TYR A 462 25.68 16.72 -3.70
N LEU A 463 26.29 15.54 -3.83
CA LEU A 463 26.81 14.78 -2.70
C LEU A 463 28.07 15.42 -2.08
N ASP A 464 28.84 16.19 -2.85
CA ASP A 464 29.94 16.99 -2.34
C ASP A 464 29.45 18.16 -1.49
N HIS A 465 28.34 18.77 -1.90
CA HIS A 465 27.72 19.87 -1.16
C HIS A 465 26.97 19.38 0.08
N PHE A 466 26.19 18.30 -0.03
CA PHE A 466 25.46 17.67 1.06
C PHE A 466 26.21 16.43 1.57
N SER A 467 27.31 16.65 2.25
CA SER A 467 28.21 15.57 2.71
C SER A 467 27.54 14.65 3.74
N GLY A 468 26.61 15.17 4.55
CA GLY A 468 25.80 14.37 5.48
C GLY A 468 24.93 13.34 4.74
N VAL A 469 24.34 13.74 3.62
CA VAL A 469 23.56 12.83 2.76
C VAL A 469 24.45 11.72 2.19
N ARG A 470 25.65 12.06 1.71
CA ARG A 470 26.60 11.04 1.22
C ARG A 470 26.93 10.01 2.31
N ASN A 471 27.27 10.48 3.50
CA ASN A 471 27.61 9.62 4.62
C ASN A 471 26.45 8.73 5.02
N TYR A 472 25.23 9.30 5.09
CA TYR A 472 24.02 8.53 5.34
C TYR A 472 23.84 7.38 4.32
N MET A 473 23.95 7.68 3.03
CA MET A 473 23.77 6.67 1.97
C MET A 473 24.76 5.51 2.09
N THR A 474 26.01 5.81 2.40
CA THR A 474 27.03 4.78 2.61
C THR A 474 26.72 3.95 3.87
N ASN A 475 26.51 4.63 4.99
CA ASN A 475 26.34 3.98 6.29
C ASN A 475 25.07 3.13 6.35
N VAL A 476 23.95 3.57 5.76
CA VAL A 476 22.70 2.80 5.77
C VAL A 476 22.81 1.50 4.97
N VAL A 477 23.55 1.51 3.86
CA VAL A 477 23.80 0.30 3.05
C VAL A 477 24.74 -0.66 3.79
N GLU A 478 25.78 -0.18 4.41
CA GLU A 478 26.71 -0.99 5.22
C GLU A 478 25.97 -1.61 6.41
N HIS A 479 25.23 -0.81 7.16
CA HIS A 479 24.40 -1.29 8.26
C HIS A 479 23.39 -2.36 7.80
N ALA A 480 22.73 -2.15 6.66
CA ALA A 480 21.81 -3.12 6.12
C ALA A 480 22.48 -4.44 5.68
N LYS A 481 23.72 -4.39 5.22
CA LYS A 481 24.53 -5.60 4.91
C LYS A 481 24.87 -6.39 6.17
N GLU A 482 25.13 -5.71 7.29
CA GLU A 482 25.44 -6.34 8.57
C GLU A 482 24.22 -6.92 9.27
N THR A 483 23.11 -6.15 9.31
CA THR A 483 21.91 -6.51 10.07
C THR A 483 20.89 -7.31 9.27
N GLY A 484 20.93 -7.22 7.93
CA GLY A 484 19.96 -7.83 7.01
C GLY A 484 18.68 -7.01 6.81
N TYR A 485 18.54 -5.83 7.44
CA TYR A 485 17.37 -4.98 7.33
C TYR A 485 17.70 -3.49 7.40
N VAL A 486 16.73 -2.67 7.05
CA VAL A 486 16.68 -1.22 7.34
C VAL A 486 15.42 -0.90 8.12
N GLU A 487 15.44 0.23 8.86
CA GLU A 487 14.28 0.65 9.64
C GLU A 487 14.01 2.16 9.55
N THR A 488 12.77 2.55 9.81
CA THR A 488 12.35 3.94 9.95
C THR A 488 12.68 4.49 11.33
N LEU A 489 12.53 5.80 11.53
CA LEU A 489 12.65 6.42 12.86
C LEU A 489 11.62 5.89 13.88
N PHE A 490 10.56 5.23 13.43
CA PHE A 490 9.53 4.63 14.27
C PHE A 490 9.67 3.11 14.43
N GLY A 491 10.76 2.50 13.93
CA GLY A 491 11.04 1.08 14.08
C GLY A 491 10.36 0.17 13.07
N ARG A 492 9.80 0.71 11.98
CA ARG A 492 9.28 -0.10 10.87
C ARG A 492 10.45 -0.70 10.10
N ARG A 493 10.50 -2.04 10.00
CA ARG A 493 11.62 -2.76 9.36
C ARG A 493 11.26 -3.27 7.97
N ARG A 494 12.29 -3.34 7.13
CA ARG A 494 12.27 -4.07 5.87
C ARG A 494 13.54 -4.89 5.73
N TYR A 495 13.38 -6.20 5.63
CA TYR A 495 14.48 -7.13 5.39
C TYR A 495 14.91 -7.09 3.93
N LEU A 496 16.22 -7.18 3.68
CA LEU A 496 16.87 -7.00 2.37
C LEU A 496 17.78 -8.17 2.01
N PRO A 497 17.21 -9.37 1.78
CA PRO A 497 18.00 -10.53 1.36
C PRO A 497 18.73 -10.29 0.02
N GLU A 498 18.25 -9.36 -0.79
CA GLU A 498 18.86 -8.97 -2.07
C GLU A 498 20.30 -8.47 -1.91
N LEU A 499 20.66 -7.89 -0.78
CA LEU A 499 22.02 -7.37 -0.51
C LEU A 499 23.08 -8.48 -0.49
N SER A 500 22.70 -9.72 -0.15
CA SER A 500 23.58 -10.89 -0.16
C SER A 500 23.63 -11.60 -1.51
N SER A 501 22.91 -11.12 -2.51
CA SER A 501 22.83 -11.77 -3.83
C SER A 501 24.15 -11.63 -4.60
N SER A 502 24.58 -12.72 -5.27
CA SER A 502 25.66 -12.70 -6.25
C SER A 502 25.28 -11.94 -7.54
N ASN A 503 23.98 -11.81 -7.82
CA ASN A 503 23.51 -11.06 -8.97
C ASN A 503 23.62 -9.56 -8.71
N PHE A 504 24.44 -8.88 -9.52
CA PHE A 504 24.68 -7.44 -9.42
C PHE A 504 23.40 -6.60 -9.46
N ASN A 505 22.44 -6.94 -10.33
CA ASN A 505 21.21 -6.17 -10.47
C ASN A 505 20.32 -6.27 -9.22
N LEU A 506 20.21 -7.47 -8.63
CA LEU A 506 19.47 -7.69 -7.38
C LEU A 506 20.17 -6.98 -6.21
N ARG A 507 21.47 -7.10 -6.09
CA ARG A 507 22.23 -6.41 -5.04
C ARG A 507 22.10 -4.89 -5.15
N SER A 508 22.26 -4.34 -6.35
CA SER A 508 22.09 -2.91 -6.61
C SER A 508 20.67 -2.42 -6.37
N PHE A 509 19.67 -3.27 -6.61
CA PHE A 509 18.29 -2.99 -6.22
C PHE A 509 18.17 -2.92 -4.68
N GLY A 510 18.72 -3.90 -3.95
CA GLY A 510 18.72 -3.90 -2.49
C GLY A 510 19.39 -2.66 -1.89
N GLU A 511 20.51 -2.21 -2.46
CA GLU A 511 21.19 -0.98 -2.04
C GLU A 511 20.32 0.28 -2.20
N ARG A 512 19.60 0.41 -3.34
CA ARG A 512 18.64 1.51 -3.56
C ARG A 512 17.48 1.46 -2.55
N VAL A 513 16.97 0.29 -2.27
CA VAL A 513 15.92 0.11 -1.26
C VAL A 513 16.41 0.47 0.14
N ALA A 514 17.65 0.11 0.48
CA ALA A 514 18.27 0.45 1.76
C ALA A 514 18.36 1.97 1.97
N MET A 515 18.72 2.72 0.93
CA MET A 515 18.79 4.18 0.98
C MET A 515 17.39 4.85 1.09
N ASN A 516 16.42 4.32 0.36
CA ASN A 516 15.09 4.95 0.21
C ASN A 516 14.12 4.60 1.34
N MET A 517 14.05 3.33 1.75
CA MET A 517 13.00 2.84 2.65
C MET A 517 12.94 3.59 3.99
N PRO A 518 14.04 3.88 4.68
CA PRO A 518 13.98 4.63 5.94
C PRO A 518 13.38 6.03 5.78
N ILE A 519 13.64 6.69 4.66
CA ILE A 519 13.13 8.04 4.35
C ILE A 519 11.64 7.98 4.03
N GLN A 520 11.27 7.16 3.03
CA GLN A 520 9.89 7.05 2.58
C GLN A 520 8.98 6.47 3.66
N GLY A 521 9.45 5.46 4.39
CA GLY A 521 8.70 4.84 5.47
C GLY A 521 8.51 5.78 6.66
N THR A 522 9.54 6.55 7.06
CA THR A 522 9.40 7.56 8.11
C THR A 522 8.40 8.64 7.71
N ALA A 523 8.41 9.10 6.46
CA ALA A 523 7.43 10.04 5.96
C ALA A 523 6.01 9.46 6.03
N ALA A 524 5.83 8.19 5.68
CA ALA A 524 4.55 7.48 5.80
C ALA A 524 4.08 7.38 7.26
N ASP A 525 4.97 7.03 8.19
CA ASP A 525 4.65 6.95 9.62
C ASP A 525 4.22 8.31 10.19
N ILE A 526 4.88 9.41 9.78
CA ILE A 526 4.49 10.78 10.18
C ILE A 526 3.08 11.11 9.70
N ILE A 527 2.73 10.77 8.44
CA ILE A 527 1.40 11.00 7.90
C ILE A 527 0.35 10.18 8.64
N LYS A 528 0.62 8.92 8.93
CA LYS A 528 -0.26 8.05 9.72
C LYS A 528 -0.55 8.65 11.10
N ILE A 529 0.47 9.11 11.80
CA ILE A 529 0.34 9.79 13.09
C ILE A 529 -0.50 11.07 12.94
N ALA A 530 -0.28 11.84 11.88
CA ALA A 530 -1.06 13.05 11.62
C ALA A 530 -2.54 12.74 11.39
N MET A 531 -2.87 11.70 10.59
CA MET A 531 -4.24 11.25 10.35
C MET A 531 -4.94 10.88 11.66
N ILE A 532 -4.30 10.08 12.52
CA ILE A 532 -4.82 9.68 13.82
C ILE A 532 -5.11 10.92 14.69
N ARG A 533 -4.16 11.85 14.78
CA ARG A 533 -4.29 13.07 15.58
C ARG A 533 -5.37 14.02 15.05
N VAL A 534 -5.51 14.14 13.74
CA VAL A 534 -6.54 14.96 13.10
C VAL A 534 -7.93 14.41 13.44
N VAL A 535 -8.17 13.11 13.25
CA VAL A 535 -9.46 12.49 13.58
C VAL A 535 -9.78 12.65 15.05
N HIS A 536 -8.83 12.34 15.94
CA HIS A 536 -9.03 12.52 17.38
C HIS A 536 -9.36 13.99 17.74
N ARG A 537 -8.73 14.96 17.08
CA ARG A 537 -9.02 16.38 17.29
C ARG A 537 -10.41 16.75 16.79
N LEU A 538 -10.82 16.29 15.61
CA LEU A 538 -12.16 16.52 15.07
C LEU A 538 -13.24 15.92 15.98
N GLU A 539 -13.09 14.66 16.41
CA GLU A 539 -13.99 14.01 17.36
C GLU A 539 -14.13 14.84 18.67
N LYS A 540 -13.02 15.34 19.21
CA LYS A 540 -13.02 16.15 20.43
C LYS A 540 -13.72 17.50 20.29
N GLU A 541 -13.63 18.11 19.11
CA GLU A 541 -14.28 19.40 18.80
C GLU A 541 -15.75 19.21 18.32
N GLY A 542 -16.21 17.98 18.16
CA GLY A 542 -17.56 17.66 17.67
C GLY A 542 -17.77 17.97 16.19
N LEU A 543 -16.71 17.85 15.38
CA LEU A 543 -16.68 18.11 13.93
C LEU A 543 -16.72 16.81 13.13
#